data_b09596c8130cce75fe81bf2c0c519787
#
_entry.id   b09596c8130cce75fe81bf2c0c519787
#
_cell.length_a   1.000
_cell.length_b   1.000
_cell.length_c   1.000
_cell.angle_alpha   90.00
_cell.angle_beta   90.00
_cell.angle_gamma   90.00
#
_symmetry.space_group_name_H-M   'P 1'
#
loop_
_entity.id
_entity.type
_entity.pdbx_description
1 polymer ?
#
loop_
_entity_poly.entity_id
_entity_poly.type
_entity_poly.pdbx_seq_one_letter_code
_entity_poly.pdbx_strand_id
1 'polypeptide(L)'
;MSKTEVVAMLLAGGQGSRLGVLTKSIAKPAVPYGGNYRIIDFPLSNCVNSGIYTVGVLTQYQPLVLNDYLGNGHPWDLDRLNGGVHVLSPYEAIGGAEWYKGTANAIYQNIAFIEKYDPKYVVVLSGDHIYKMNYANMIDFHKKNNADCTIAVLEVPWEEASRFGILATCLLYTSDAA
;
A
#
# COMPACT_ATOMS: atom_id res chain seq x y z
N MET A 1 -11.66 -20.94 -11.29
CA MET A 1 -10.73 -19.80 -11.06
C MET A 1 -10.19 -19.94 -9.65
N SER A 2 -8.89 -19.89 -9.43
CA SER A 2 -8.35 -19.89 -8.07
C SER A 2 -8.78 -18.59 -7.40
N LYS A 3 -9.40 -18.68 -6.22
CA LYS A 3 -9.83 -17.52 -5.45
C LYS A 3 -8.58 -16.74 -5.01
N THR A 4 -8.58 -15.43 -5.18
CA THR A 4 -7.50 -14.54 -4.68
C THR A 4 -7.50 -14.60 -3.16
N GLU A 5 -6.41 -15.09 -2.56
CA GLU A 5 -6.34 -15.18 -1.09
C GLU A 5 -6.04 -13.82 -0.46
N VAL A 6 -5.16 -13.05 -1.09
CA VAL A 6 -4.66 -11.77 -0.56
C VAL A 6 -4.76 -10.68 -1.63
N VAL A 7 -5.26 -9.51 -1.24
CA VAL A 7 -5.21 -8.29 -2.04
C VAL A 7 -4.34 -7.26 -1.31
N ALA A 8 -3.45 -6.60 -2.02
CA ALA A 8 -2.69 -5.47 -1.49
C ALA A 8 -3.34 -4.15 -1.88
N MET A 9 -3.45 -3.24 -0.92
CA MET A 9 -3.90 -1.86 -1.10
C MET A 9 -2.73 -0.92 -0.82
N LEU A 10 -2.16 -0.33 -1.87
CA LEU A 10 -0.94 0.46 -1.81
C LEU A 10 -1.27 1.95 -1.82
N LEU A 11 -1.04 2.62 -0.70
CA LEU A 11 -1.33 4.04 -0.49
C LEU A 11 -0.26 4.91 -1.17
N ALA A 12 -0.57 5.47 -2.32
CA ALA A 12 0.35 6.23 -3.17
C ALA A 12 -0.08 7.70 -3.41
N GLY A 13 -1.03 8.21 -2.63
CA GLY A 13 -1.67 9.51 -2.84
C GLY A 13 -1.05 10.70 -2.08
N GLY A 14 0.04 10.53 -1.35
CA GLY A 14 0.64 11.59 -0.54
C GLY A 14 1.36 12.69 -1.36
N GLN A 15 1.26 13.95 -0.91
CA GLN A 15 1.90 15.10 -1.56
C GLN A 15 3.43 15.08 -1.50
N GLY A 16 4.02 14.39 -0.49
CA GLY A 16 5.48 14.28 -0.35
C GLY A 16 6.20 15.60 -0.06
N SER A 17 5.54 16.57 0.56
CA SER A 17 6.04 17.93 0.80
C SER A 17 7.44 18.01 1.42
N ARG A 18 7.83 16.98 2.19
CA ARG A 18 9.17 16.88 2.81
C ARG A 18 10.32 16.74 1.82
N LEU A 19 10.05 16.28 0.58
CA LEU A 19 11.06 16.13 -0.47
C LEU A 19 11.24 17.42 -1.33
N GLY A 20 10.52 18.48 -0.99
CA GLY A 20 10.68 19.82 -1.60
C GLY A 20 10.59 19.81 -3.12
N VAL A 21 11.68 20.14 -3.77
CA VAL A 21 11.73 20.28 -5.24
C VAL A 21 11.39 19.01 -6.00
N LEU A 22 11.72 17.84 -5.44
CA LEU A 22 11.53 16.53 -6.09
C LEU A 22 10.05 16.18 -6.27
N THR A 23 9.17 16.74 -5.44
CA THR A 23 7.74 16.42 -5.45
C THR A 23 6.85 17.57 -5.90
N LYS A 24 7.43 18.63 -6.50
CA LYS A 24 6.64 19.75 -7.03
C LYS A 24 5.69 19.36 -8.17
N SER A 25 6.12 18.44 -9.03
CA SER A 25 5.41 18.07 -10.26
C SER A 25 5.13 16.57 -10.37
N ILE A 26 5.59 15.76 -9.42
CA ILE A 26 5.40 14.31 -9.43
C ILE A 26 5.02 13.80 -8.04
N ALA A 27 4.22 12.75 -7.99
CA ALA A 27 3.90 12.06 -6.75
C ALA A 27 5.16 11.45 -6.12
N LYS A 28 5.24 11.45 -4.77
CA LYS A 28 6.40 10.89 -4.05
C LYS A 28 6.75 9.45 -4.49
N PRO A 29 5.79 8.53 -4.68
CA PRO A 29 6.10 7.17 -5.15
C PRO A 29 6.75 7.12 -6.54
N ALA A 30 6.54 8.15 -7.37
CA ALA A 30 7.11 8.24 -8.72
C ALA A 30 8.52 8.87 -8.75
N VAL A 31 9.05 9.33 -7.62
CA VAL A 31 10.39 9.92 -7.54
C VAL A 31 11.44 8.89 -7.90
N PRO A 32 12.38 9.19 -8.83
CA PRO A 32 13.50 8.32 -9.17
C PRO A 32 14.38 8.00 -7.95
N TYR A 33 14.82 6.75 -7.85
CA TYR A 33 15.70 6.27 -6.80
C TYR A 33 16.69 5.25 -7.36
N GLY A 34 17.98 5.37 -6.98
CA GLY A 34 19.01 4.40 -7.37
C GLY A 34 19.24 4.28 -8.88
N GLY A 35 19.01 5.33 -9.65
CA GLY A 35 19.21 5.39 -11.10
C GLY A 35 17.97 4.96 -11.89
N ASN A 36 17.73 3.68 -12.04
CA ASN A 36 16.68 3.15 -12.93
C ASN A 36 15.34 2.88 -12.25
N TYR A 37 15.27 2.96 -10.91
CA TYR A 37 14.07 2.65 -10.14
C TYR A 37 13.33 3.90 -9.71
N ARG A 38 12.09 3.69 -9.27
CA ARG A 38 11.30 4.68 -8.53
C ARG A 38 10.93 4.11 -7.16
N ILE A 39 10.50 4.97 -6.25
CA ILE A 39 10.14 4.54 -4.88
C ILE A 39 9.07 3.43 -4.90
N ILE A 40 8.10 3.51 -5.80
CA ILE A 40 7.01 2.55 -5.95
C ILE A 40 7.48 1.12 -6.31
N ASP A 41 8.65 0.98 -6.92
CA ASP A 41 9.17 -0.33 -7.31
C ASP A 41 9.41 -1.25 -6.11
N PHE A 42 9.80 -0.69 -4.97
CA PHE A 42 10.10 -1.47 -3.77
C PHE A 42 8.85 -2.18 -3.22
N PRO A 43 7.73 -1.48 -2.91
CA PRO A 43 6.54 -2.16 -2.43
C PRO A 43 5.89 -3.07 -3.48
N LEU A 44 5.93 -2.75 -4.78
CA LEU A 44 5.42 -3.63 -5.83
C LEU A 44 6.26 -4.91 -5.94
N SER A 45 7.59 -4.79 -5.94
CA SER A 45 8.50 -5.95 -5.94
C SER A 45 8.32 -6.80 -4.68
N ASN A 46 8.14 -6.17 -3.51
CA ASN A 46 7.85 -6.90 -2.26
C ASN A 46 6.51 -7.67 -2.35
N CYS A 47 5.47 -7.09 -2.97
CA CYS A 47 4.19 -7.80 -3.20
C CYS A 47 4.41 -9.07 -4.03
N VAL A 48 5.04 -8.94 -5.19
CA VAL A 48 5.26 -10.07 -6.10
C VAL A 48 6.15 -11.14 -5.47
N ASN A 49 7.25 -10.73 -4.82
CA ASN A 49 8.14 -11.65 -4.11
C ASN A 49 7.47 -12.33 -2.91
N SER A 50 6.36 -11.79 -2.42
CA SER A 50 5.52 -12.37 -1.35
C SER A 50 4.33 -13.18 -1.89
N GLY A 51 4.23 -13.39 -3.21
CA GLY A 51 3.13 -14.12 -3.83
C GLY A 51 1.81 -13.33 -3.92
N ILE A 52 1.85 -12.00 -3.76
CA ILE A 52 0.67 -11.13 -3.85
C ILE A 52 0.64 -10.52 -5.25
N TYR A 53 -0.32 -10.95 -6.05
CA TYR A 53 -0.43 -10.59 -7.46
C TYR A 53 -1.66 -9.74 -7.81
N THR A 54 -2.42 -9.31 -6.82
CA THR A 54 -3.54 -8.38 -6.98
C THR A 54 -3.26 -7.16 -6.13
N VAL A 55 -2.97 -6.04 -6.78
CA VAL A 55 -2.52 -4.81 -6.12
C VAL A 55 -3.34 -3.63 -6.59
N GLY A 56 -4.07 -3.00 -5.68
CA GLY A 56 -4.72 -1.71 -5.90
C GLY A 56 -3.79 -0.58 -5.47
N VAL A 57 -3.41 0.30 -6.39
CA VAL A 57 -2.57 1.48 -6.11
C VAL A 57 -3.46 2.71 -6.02
N LEU A 58 -3.61 3.24 -4.80
CA LEU A 58 -4.47 4.40 -4.54
C LEU A 58 -3.70 5.69 -4.80
N THR A 59 -4.03 6.35 -5.91
CA THR A 59 -3.37 7.59 -6.37
C THR A 59 -4.28 8.79 -6.17
N GLN A 60 -3.71 9.96 -5.89
CA GLN A 60 -4.48 11.20 -5.76
C GLN A 60 -3.70 12.42 -6.22
N TYR A 61 -2.51 12.65 -5.66
CA TYR A 61 -1.69 13.81 -5.96
C TYR A 61 -0.77 13.55 -7.14
N GLN A 62 -0.77 14.46 -8.14
CA GLN A 62 0.08 14.39 -9.36
C GLN A 62 0.15 12.97 -9.97
N PRO A 63 -1.00 12.36 -10.32
CA PRO A 63 -1.04 10.94 -10.63
C PRO A 63 -0.46 10.59 -12.01
N LEU A 64 -0.36 11.55 -12.94
CA LEU A 64 -0.05 11.28 -14.35
C LEU A 64 1.26 10.48 -14.51
N VAL A 65 2.37 11.00 -14.00
CA VAL A 65 3.69 10.36 -14.12
C VAL A 65 3.74 8.99 -13.44
N LEU A 66 3.02 8.85 -12.30
CA LEU A 66 2.94 7.58 -11.61
C LEU A 66 2.11 6.56 -12.39
N ASN A 67 0.96 6.97 -12.92
CA ASN A 67 0.09 6.10 -13.70
C ASN A 67 0.74 5.63 -14.99
N ASP A 68 1.42 6.53 -15.71
CA ASP A 68 2.20 6.20 -16.92
C ASP A 68 3.31 5.20 -16.61
N TYR A 69 3.99 5.37 -15.47
CA TYR A 69 5.06 4.46 -15.05
C TYR A 69 4.54 3.09 -14.64
N LEU A 70 3.42 3.03 -13.93
CA LEU A 70 2.77 1.78 -13.54
C LEU A 70 2.28 1.00 -14.78
N GLY A 71 1.71 1.72 -15.75
CA GLY A 71 1.16 1.11 -16.96
C GLY A 71 0.23 -0.05 -16.63
N ASN A 72 0.49 -1.19 -17.24
CA ASN A 72 -0.23 -2.45 -16.97
C ASN A 72 0.46 -3.34 -15.92
N GLY A 73 1.59 -2.92 -15.35
CA GLY A 73 2.33 -3.70 -14.35
C GLY A 73 3.33 -4.71 -14.89
N HIS A 74 3.59 -4.71 -16.20
CA HIS A 74 4.51 -5.65 -16.86
C HIS A 74 5.91 -5.73 -16.21
N PRO A 75 6.56 -4.62 -15.79
CA PRO A 75 7.88 -4.68 -15.16
C PRO A 75 7.94 -5.51 -13.87
N TRP A 76 6.81 -5.72 -13.21
CA TRP A 76 6.70 -6.50 -11.95
C TRP A 76 5.94 -7.81 -12.11
N ASP A 77 5.68 -8.30 -13.35
CA ASP A 77 4.85 -9.49 -13.59
C ASP A 77 3.42 -9.34 -12.99
N LEU A 78 2.89 -8.10 -13.04
CA LEU A 78 1.54 -7.73 -12.58
C LEU A 78 0.58 -7.41 -13.73
N ASP A 79 0.91 -7.78 -14.97
CA ASP A 79 0.06 -7.70 -16.16
C ASP A 79 -0.79 -8.97 -16.35
N ARG A 80 -1.39 -9.45 -15.26
CA ARG A 80 -2.06 -10.74 -15.22
C ARG A 80 -3.51 -10.65 -15.64
N LEU A 81 -4.00 -11.69 -16.28
CA LEU A 81 -5.42 -11.80 -16.70
C LEU A 81 -6.38 -11.78 -15.49
N ASN A 82 -5.97 -12.39 -14.37
CA ASN A 82 -6.72 -12.40 -13.11
C ASN A 82 -5.85 -11.77 -12.01
N GLY A 83 -6.24 -10.62 -11.51
CA GLY A 83 -5.44 -9.81 -10.60
C GLY A 83 -4.66 -8.72 -11.33
N GLY A 84 -3.37 -8.58 -11.01
CA GLY A 84 -2.49 -7.56 -11.56
C GLY A 84 -2.51 -6.24 -10.79
N VAL A 85 -1.86 -5.20 -11.38
CA VAL A 85 -1.89 -3.86 -10.82
C VAL A 85 -3.09 -3.08 -11.31
N HIS A 86 -3.78 -2.39 -10.40
CA HIS A 86 -4.91 -1.52 -10.70
C HIS A 86 -4.68 -0.15 -10.09
N VAL A 87 -4.78 0.89 -10.91
CA VAL A 87 -4.75 2.27 -10.42
C VAL A 87 -6.13 2.65 -9.95
N LEU A 88 -6.23 3.09 -8.69
CA LEU A 88 -7.46 3.48 -8.00
C LEU A 88 -7.35 4.96 -7.67
N SER A 89 -7.97 5.79 -8.50
CA SER A 89 -8.05 7.24 -8.29
C SER A 89 -9.38 7.61 -7.69
N PRO A 90 -9.48 8.74 -6.95
CA PRO A 90 -10.77 9.28 -6.53
C PRO A 90 -11.67 9.49 -7.74
N TYR A 91 -12.95 9.20 -7.62
CA TYR A 91 -13.92 9.39 -8.68
C TYR A 91 -15.16 10.10 -8.16
N GLU A 92 -15.90 10.69 -9.08
CA GLU A 92 -17.18 11.33 -8.78
C GLU A 92 -18.26 10.26 -8.63
N ALA A 93 -18.83 10.14 -7.43
CA ALA A 93 -20.01 9.31 -7.18
C ALA A 93 -21.30 10.14 -7.34
N ILE A 94 -22.46 9.48 -7.32
CA ILE A 94 -23.78 10.15 -7.30
C ILE A 94 -23.87 10.95 -5.98
N GLY A 95 -23.45 12.21 -5.99
CA GLY A 95 -23.36 13.06 -4.78
C GLY A 95 -22.19 14.04 -4.78
N GLY A 96 -21.33 13.97 -5.81
CA GLY A 96 -20.17 14.85 -6.00
C GLY A 96 -18.83 14.14 -5.92
N ALA A 97 -17.80 14.79 -6.49
CA ALA A 97 -16.42 14.31 -6.41
C ALA A 97 -15.88 14.50 -5.00
N GLU A 98 -15.45 13.44 -4.38
CA GLU A 98 -14.78 13.50 -3.09
C GLU A 98 -13.33 13.01 -3.19
N TRP A 99 -12.39 13.92 -2.92
CA TRP A 99 -11.00 13.56 -2.70
C TRP A 99 -10.86 12.65 -1.48
N TYR A 100 -9.85 11.80 -1.48
CA TYR A 100 -9.55 11.00 -0.28
C TYR A 100 -9.22 11.92 0.90
N LYS A 101 -10.01 11.83 1.96
CA LYS A 101 -9.87 12.63 3.19
C LYS A 101 -8.80 12.06 4.15
N GLY A 102 -8.07 11.05 3.71
CA GLY A 102 -7.03 10.36 4.47
C GLY A 102 -6.88 8.92 4.03
N THR A 103 -5.95 8.20 4.63
CA THR A 103 -5.58 6.84 4.24
C THR A 103 -6.73 5.84 4.43
N ALA A 104 -7.42 5.89 5.56
CA ALA A 104 -8.57 5.03 5.83
C ALA A 104 -9.74 5.32 4.87
N ASN A 105 -10.00 6.60 4.57
CA ASN A 105 -11.04 6.98 3.62
C ASN A 105 -10.70 6.51 2.20
N ALA A 106 -9.43 6.54 1.80
CA ALA A 106 -8.99 6.02 0.51
C ALA A 106 -9.31 4.52 0.37
N ILE A 107 -9.05 3.72 1.39
CA ILE A 107 -9.43 2.30 1.41
C ILE A 107 -10.94 2.14 1.35
N TYR A 108 -11.68 2.89 2.18
CA TYR A 108 -13.14 2.83 2.25
C TYR A 108 -13.82 3.11 0.90
N GLN A 109 -13.39 4.16 0.19
CA GLN A 109 -13.94 4.49 -1.14
C GLN A 109 -13.66 3.40 -2.18
N ASN A 110 -12.69 2.52 -1.95
CA ASN A 110 -12.30 1.44 -2.86
C ASN A 110 -12.69 0.05 -2.35
N ILE A 111 -13.63 -0.05 -1.40
CA ILE A 111 -14.12 -1.35 -0.88
C ILE A 111 -14.64 -2.24 -2.02
N ALA A 112 -15.34 -1.68 -3.00
CA ALA A 112 -15.86 -2.43 -4.15
C ALA A 112 -14.75 -3.13 -4.95
N PHE A 113 -13.53 -2.55 -5.00
CA PHE A 113 -12.38 -3.22 -5.60
C PHE A 113 -11.97 -4.45 -4.79
N ILE A 114 -11.97 -4.36 -3.46
CA ILE A 114 -11.65 -5.49 -2.57
C ILE A 114 -12.71 -6.57 -2.73
N GLU A 115 -13.99 -6.21 -2.66
CA GLU A 115 -15.12 -7.13 -2.78
C GLU A 115 -15.15 -7.87 -4.13
N LYS A 116 -14.72 -7.23 -5.22
CA LYS A 116 -14.59 -7.85 -6.55
C LYS A 116 -13.73 -9.12 -6.52
N TYR A 117 -12.70 -9.15 -5.69
CA TYR A 117 -11.79 -10.29 -5.57
C TYR A 117 -12.14 -11.22 -4.41
N ASP A 118 -13.01 -10.79 -3.49
CA ASP A 118 -13.44 -11.53 -2.29
C ASP A 118 -12.25 -12.23 -1.59
N PRO A 119 -11.18 -11.47 -1.23
CA PRO A 119 -9.99 -12.06 -0.62
C PRO A 119 -10.27 -12.44 0.83
N LYS A 120 -9.46 -13.38 1.37
CA LYS A 120 -9.48 -13.66 2.80
C LYS A 120 -8.76 -12.59 3.61
N TYR A 121 -7.74 -11.99 3.04
CA TYR A 121 -6.86 -11.03 3.71
C TYR A 121 -6.61 -9.81 2.82
N VAL A 122 -6.51 -8.66 3.45
CA VAL A 122 -6.13 -7.40 2.80
C VAL A 122 -4.85 -6.89 3.47
N VAL A 123 -3.82 -6.64 2.67
CA VAL A 123 -2.58 -6.01 3.13
C VAL A 123 -2.58 -4.55 2.74
N VAL A 124 -2.51 -3.66 3.71
CA VAL A 124 -2.42 -2.21 3.48
C VAL A 124 -0.97 -1.77 3.58
N LEU A 125 -0.46 -1.15 2.53
CA LEU A 125 0.94 -0.79 2.38
C LEU A 125 1.11 0.69 2.07
N SER A 126 2.23 1.28 2.53
CA SER A 126 2.66 2.60 2.09
C SER A 126 3.41 2.51 0.77
N GLY A 127 3.05 3.34 -0.21
CA GLY A 127 3.67 3.41 -1.53
C GLY A 127 4.95 4.24 -1.58
N ASP A 128 5.39 4.77 -0.45
CA ASP A 128 6.51 5.69 -0.35
C ASP A 128 7.66 5.18 0.55
N HIS A 129 7.66 3.90 0.88
CA HIS A 129 8.70 3.24 1.66
C HIS A 129 9.72 2.52 0.77
N ILE A 130 10.98 2.77 1.03
CA ILE A 130 12.11 2.07 0.43
C ILE A 130 12.63 1.05 1.43
N TYR A 131 12.19 -0.20 1.31
CA TYR A 131 12.58 -1.31 2.16
C TYR A 131 12.40 -2.64 1.45
N LYS A 132 13.06 -3.68 1.95
CA LYS A 132 12.89 -5.06 1.49
C LYS A 132 12.18 -5.84 2.59
N MET A 133 10.99 -6.34 2.29
CA MET A 133 10.18 -7.11 3.23
C MET A 133 9.43 -8.24 2.50
N ASN A 134 9.38 -9.40 3.13
CA ASN A 134 8.52 -10.49 2.70
C ASN A 134 7.19 -10.41 3.46
N TYR A 135 6.15 -9.96 2.79
CA TYR A 135 4.82 -9.84 3.38
C TYR A 135 4.17 -11.20 3.69
N ALA A 136 4.62 -12.29 3.05
CA ALA A 136 4.13 -13.62 3.36
C ALA A 136 4.36 -13.98 4.84
N ASN A 137 5.51 -13.58 5.41
CA ASN A 137 5.80 -13.81 6.82
C ASN A 137 4.78 -13.14 7.75
N MET A 138 4.37 -11.90 7.41
CA MET A 138 3.35 -11.17 8.17
C MET A 138 1.97 -11.82 8.04
N ILE A 139 1.61 -12.29 6.85
CA ILE A 139 0.35 -12.99 6.59
C ILE A 139 0.33 -14.34 7.33
N ASP A 140 1.43 -15.08 7.32
CA ASP A 140 1.54 -16.35 8.02
C ASP A 140 1.45 -16.16 9.54
N PHE A 141 2.07 -15.10 10.08
CA PHE A 141 1.93 -14.71 11.46
C PHE A 141 0.48 -14.40 11.83
N HIS A 142 -0.20 -13.59 10.99
CA HIS A 142 -1.62 -13.27 11.13
C HIS A 142 -2.50 -14.53 11.20
N LYS A 143 -2.31 -15.46 10.25
CA LYS A 143 -3.01 -16.74 10.17
C LYS A 143 -2.75 -17.62 11.41
N LYS A 144 -1.48 -17.72 11.81
CA LYS A 144 -1.06 -18.55 12.95
C LYS A 144 -1.66 -18.10 14.27
N ASN A 145 -1.81 -16.80 14.45
CA ASN A 145 -2.38 -16.21 15.65
C ASN A 145 -3.90 -16.02 15.57
N ASN A 146 -4.53 -16.38 14.44
CA ASN A 146 -5.95 -16.13 14.18
C ASN A 146 -6.36 -14.69 14.53
N ALA A 147 -5.49 -13.72 14.17
CA ALA A 147 -5.67 -12.32 14.50
C ALA A 147 -6.71 -11.64 13.60
N ASP A 148 -7.44 -10.65 14.10
CA ASP A 148 -8.31 -9.82 13.29
C ASP A 148 -7.53 -8.72 12.56
N CYS A 149 -6.45 -8.24 13.21
CA CYS A 149 -5.56 -7.22 12.65
C CYS A 149 -4.11 -7.50 13.06
N THR A 150 -3.18 -7.33 12.13
CA THR A 150 -1.74 -7.42 12.38
C THR A 150 -1.05 -6.16 11.89
N ILE A 151 -0.29 -5.52 12.76
CA ILE A 151 0.40 -4.27 12.46
C ILE A 151 1.91 -4.51 12.53
N ALA A 152 2.62 -4.21 11.44
CA ALA A 152 4.07 -4.20 11.44
C ALA A 152 4.58 -2.95 12.17
N VAL A 153 5.42 -3.14 13.17
CA VAL A 153 6.00 -2.09 13.98
C VAL A 153 7.52 -2.17 13.99
N LEU A 154 8.17 -1.04 14.25
CA LEU A 154 9.60 -0.93 14.41
C LEU A 154 9.90 -0.22 15.74
N GLU A 155 10.83 -0.77 16.51
CA GLU A 155 11.34 -0.09 17.69
C GLU A 155 12.20 1.11 17.28
N VAL A 156 11.94 2.26 17.90
CA VAL A 156 12.68 3.49 17.66
C VAL A 156 13.18 4.07 18.98
N PRO A 157 14.33 4.80 18.99
CA PRO A 157 14.80 5.51 20.16
C PRO A 157 13.73 6.50 20.67
N TRP A 158 13.66 6.67 21.99
CA TRP A 158 12.66 7.55 22.62
C TRP A 158 12.72 8.99 22.10
N GLU A 159 13.93 9.48 21.81
CA GLU A 159 14.17 10.83 21.28
C GLU A 159 13.53 11.05 19.91
N GLU A 160 13.33 9.98 19.13
CA GLU A 160 12.71 10.02 17.82
C GLU A 160 11.20 9.78 17.84
N ALA A 161 10.64 9.38 18.96
CA ALA A 161 9.23 8.99 19.10
C ALA A 161 8.25 10.07 18.62
N SER A 162 8.59 11.35 18.83
CA SER A 162 7.75 12.48 18.39
C SER A 162 7.58 12.60 16.87
N ARG A 163 8.40 11.89 16.08
CA ARG A 163 8.38 11.90 14.61
C ARG A 163 7.52 10.81 14.00
N PHE A 164 7.09 9.83 14.81
CA PHE A 164 6.38 8.64 14.40
C PHE A 164 5.02 8.53 15.07
N GLY A 165 4.12 7.73 14.50
CA GLY A 165 2.96 7.23 15.20
C GLY A 165 3.41 6.19 16.23
N ILE A 166 3.10 6.42 17.48
CA ILE A 166 3.51 5.54 18.58
C ILE A 166 2.35 4.63 18.95
N LEU A 167 2.63 3.33 19.00
CA LEU A 167 1.72 2.32 19.48
C LEU A 167 1.96 2.10 20.99
N ALA A 168 0.92 2.26 21.80
CA ALA A 168 0.94 1.86 23.19
C ALA A 168 0.40 0.43 23.30
N THR A 169 1.22 -0.50 23.79
CA THR A 169 0.82 -1.88 24.02
C THR A 169 0.43 -2.11 25.46
N CYS A 170 -0.55 -2.99 25.71
CA CYS A 170 -0.95 -3.43 27.04
C CYS A 170 -0.73 -4.94 27.17
N LEU A 171 -0.19 -5.37 28.31
CA LEU A 171 0.07 -6.80 28.59
C LEU A 171 -1.16 -7.70 28.47
N LEU A 172 -2.37 -7.15 28.62
CA LEU A 172 -3.63 -7.88 28.47
C LEU A 172 -3.97 -8.20 27.00
N TYR A 173 -3.32 -7.49 26.04
CA TYR A 173 -3.57 -7.62 24.61
C TYR A 173 -2.32 -8.03 23.81
N THR A 174 -1.23 -8.42 24.49
CA THR A 174 0.03 -8.82 23.83
C THR A 174 -0.09 -10.12 23.05
N SER A 175 -1.13 -10.92 23.26
CA SER A 175 -1.42 -12.08 22.42
C SER A 175 -2.01 -11.71 21.06
N ASP A 176 -2.59 -10.50 20.94
CA ASP A 176 -3.36 -10.07 19.77
C ASP A 176 -2.70 -8.92 19.00
N ALA A 177 -1.65 -8.30 19.55
CA ALA A 177 -1.03 -7.08 18.99
C ALA A 177 0.50 -7.20 18.84
N ALA A 178 0.99 -8.28 18.25
CA ALA A 178 2.40 -8.43 17.93
C ALA A 178 2.62 -8.60 16.43
#